data_01cb9068283031cd3a9b435e40e0c68d
#
_entry.id   01cb9068283031cd3a9b435e40e0c68d
#
_cell.length_a   1.000
_cell.length_b   1.000
_cell.length_c   1.000
_cell.angle_alpha   90.00
_cell.angle_beta   90.00
_cell.angle_gamma   90.00
#
_symmetry.space_group_name_H-M   'P 1'
#
loop_
_entity.id
_entity.type
_entity.pdbx_description
1 polymer ?
#
loop_
_entity_poly.entity_id
_entity_poly.type
_entity_poly.pdbx_seq_one_letter_code
_entity_poly.pdbx_strand_id
1 'polypeptide(L)'
;MNSFERITKKIFQNFGVLIRKYNPATSEELRRIKLLQHYHIDLVFDIGANKGQYAMGIMDAGYHNRIVSFEPLSEVHKVLKEGSRNYANWTVAPRCAVGAKKEEIEINISANSVS
;
A
#
# COMPACT_ATOMS: atom_id res chain seq x y z
N MET A 1 8.08 25.18 -12.08
CA MET A 1 7.33 24.71 -10.90
C MET A 1 6.11 25.62 -10.71
N ASN A 2 4.93 25.06 -10.69
CA ASN A 2 3.71 25.85 -10.46
C ASN A 2 3.55 26.18 -8.96
N SER A 3 2.55 27.02 -8.63
CA SER A 3 2.32 27.44 -7.24
C SER A 3 1.99 26.28 -6.31
N PHE A 4 1.21 25.33 -6.80
CA PHE A 4 0.81 24.15 -6.03
C PHE A 4 2.02 23.28 -5.67
N GLU A 5 2.86 22.97 -6.64
CA GLU A 5 4.08 22.19 -6.41
C GLU A 5 5.03 22.87 -5.43
N ARG A 6 5.14 24.19 -5.53
CA ARG A 6 5.99 24.98 -4.65
C ARG A 6 5.51 24.93 -3.21
N ILE A 7 4.21 25.10 -3.00
CA ILE A 7 3.59 25.05 -1.67
C ILE A 7 3.73 23.66 -1.07
N THR A 8 3.43 22.61 -1.84
CA THR A 8 3.54 21.22 -1.42
C THR A 8 4.97 20.90 -0.99
N LYS A 9 5.95 21.25 -1.79
CA LYS A 9 7.36 21.05 -1.49
C LYS A 9 7.78 21.74 -0.20
N LYS A 10 7.33 22.98 0.00
CA LYS A 10 7.63 23.75 1.20
C LYS A 10 7.02 23.11 2.45
N ILE A 11 5.79 22.64 2.38
CA ILE A 11 5.12 21.96 3.49
C ILE A 11 5.89 20.70 3.89
N PHE A 12 6.26 19.86 2.94
CA PHE A 12 7.02 18.64 3.22
C PHE A 12 8.41 18.91 3.76
N GLN A 13 9.09 19.96 3.30
CA GLN A 13 10.39 20.35 3.84
C GLN A 13 10.29 20.77 5.31
N ASN A 14 9.21 21.46 5.70
CA ASN A 14 8.98 21.88 7.08
C ASN A 14 8.77 20.68 8.02
N PHE A 15 8.32 19.56 7.50
CA PHE A 15 8.17 18.32 8.26
C PHE A 15 9.38 17.38 8.14
N GLY A 16 10.48 17.85 7.55
CA GLY A 16 11.69 17.05 7.36
C GLY A 16 11.56 15.98 6.27
N VAL A 17 10.58 16.12 5.39
CA VAL A 17 10.36 15.18 4.29
C VAL A 17 10.97 15.77 3.02
N LEU A 18 11.80 14.95 2.34
CA LEU A 18 12.36 15.30 1.05
C LEU A 18 11.42 14.88 -0.07
N ILE A 19 10.94 15.85 -0.84
CA ILE A 19 10.24 15.56 -2.10
C ILE A 19 11.29 15.44 -3.20
N ARG A 20 11.37 14.26 -3.79
CA ARG A 20 12.17 14.04 -4.98
C ARG A 20 11.27 14.12 -6.22
N LYS A 21 11.83 14.60 -7.32
CA LYS A 21 11.17 14.50 -8.61
C LYS A 21 10.97 13.02 -8.95
N TYR A 22 9.75 12.64 -9.24
CA TYR A 22 9.44 11.27 -9.60
C TYR A 22 10.15 10.88 -10.89
N ASN A 23 10.95 9.84 -10.80
CA ASN A 23 11.65 9.25 -11.92
C ASN A 23 11.55 7.73 -11.79
N PRO A 24 11.05 7.00 -12.79
CA PRO A 24 10.92 5.54 -12.71
C PRO A 24 12.21 4.80 -12.41
N ALA A 25 13.36 5.40 -12.70
CA ALA A 25 14.67 4.83 -12.38
C ALA A 25 15.01 4.94 -10.89
N THR A 26 14.41 5.89 -10.15
CA THR A 26 14.71 6.17 -8.74
C THR A 26 13.53 5.95 -7.81
N SER A 27 12.30 5.88 -8.32
CA SER A 27 11.08 5.62 -7.53
C SER A 27 10.66 4.17 -7.69
N GLU A 28 10.67 3.45 -6.57
CA GLU A 28 10.24 2.05 -6.54
C GLU A 28 8.78 1.89 -6.93
N GLU A 29 7.91 2.74 -6.41
CA GLU A 29 6.48 2.69 -6.69
C GLU A 29 6.19 2.91 -8.16
N LEU A 30 6.85 3.87 -8.78
CA LEU A 30 6.67 4.13 -10.21
C LEU A 30 7.19 2.99 -11.08
N ARG A 31 8.30 2.36 -10.67
CA ARG A 31 8.78 1.16 -11.38
C ARG A 31 7.79 0.02 -11.30
N ARG A 32 7.20 -0.20 -10.13
CA ARG A 32 6.16 -1.21 -9.93
C ARG A 32 4.96 -0.92 -10.81
N ILE A 33 4.48 0.31 -10.84
CA ILE A 33 3.37 0.72 -11.69
C ILE A 33 3.67 0.47 -13.16
N LYS A 34 4.85 0.82 -13.62
CA LYS A 34 5.25 0.56 -15.01
C LYS A 34 5.23 -0.93 -15.35
N LEU A 35 5.68 -1.78 -14.44
CA LEU A 35 5.63 -3.23 -14.63
C LEU A 35 4.18 -3.73 -14.67
N LEU A 36 3.34 -3.26 -13.75
CA LEU A 36 1.93 -3.64 -13.72
C LEU A 36 1.21 -3.22 -15.00
N GLN A 37 1.50 -2.04 -15.50
CA GLN A 37 0.93 -1.54 -16.76
C GLN A 37 1.45 -2.31 -17.97
N HIS A 38 2.74 -2.58 -17.99
CA HIS A 38 3.37 -3.31 -19.11
C HIS A 38 2.77 -4.71 -19.28
N TYR A 39 2.51 -5.40 -18.17
CA TYR A 39 1.92 -6.74 -18.19
C TYR A 39 0.40 -6.74 -18.08
N HIS A 40 -0.24 -5.59 -18.17
CA HIS A 40 -1.70 -5.44 -18.11
C HIS A 40 -2.32 -6.10 -16.86
N ILE A 41 -1.68 -5.90 -15.71
CA ILE A 41 -2.14 -6.46 -14.44
C ILE A 41 -3.37 -5.69 -13.97
N ASP A 42 -4.48 -6.37 -13.82
CA ASP A 42 -5.76 -5.78 -13.39
C ASP A 42 -6.17 -6.14 -11.97
N LEU A 43 -5.42 -7.02 -11.31
CA LEU A 43 -5.67 -7.45 -9.93
C LEU A 43 -4.35 -7.71 -9.21
N VAL A 44 -4.18 -7.09 -8.06
CA VAL A 44 -3.02 -7.29 -7.19
C VAL A 44 -3.48 -7.91 -5.88
N PHE A 45 -2.84 -8.99 -5.46
CA PHE A 45 -2.99 -9.55 -4.13
C PHE A 45 -1.86 -9.04 -3.24
N ASP A 46 -2.23 -8.28 -2.22
CA ASP A 46 -1.31 -7.69 -1.25
C ASP A 46 -1.33 -8.55 0.02
N ILE A 47 -0.41 -9.47 0.12
CA ILE A 47 -0.36 -10.48 1.19
C ILE A 47 0.52 -9.98 2.32
N GLY A 48 0.01 -10.02 3.57
CA GLY A 48 0.69 -9.41 4.71
C GLY A 48 0.64 -7.90 4.63
N ALA A 49 -0.53 -7.36 4.33
CA ALA A 49 -0.71 -5.97 3.94
C ALA A 49 -0.41 -4.95 5.04
N ASN A 50 -0.39 -5.38 6.31
CA ASN A 50 -0.21 -4.51 7.46
C ASN A 50 -1.25 -3.36 7.42
N LYS A 51 -0.81 -2.12 7.51
CA LYS A 51 -1.69 -0.94 7.49
C LYS A 51 -2.04 -0.46 6.09
N GLY A 52 -1.58 -1.15 5.06
CA GLY A 52 -1.89 -0.82 3.68
C GLY A 52 -0.85 0.04 2.97
N GLN A 53 0.38 0.07 3.46
CA GLN A 53 1.44 0.90 2.89
C GLN A 53 1.70 0.60 1.41
N TYR A 54 1.76 -0.69 1.06
CA TYR A 54 1.99 -1.09 -0.33
C TYR A 54 0.84 -0.66 -1.25
N ALA A 55 -0.39 -0.97 -0.85
CA ALA A 55 -1.57 -0.63 -1.65
C ALA A 55 -1.71 0.87 -1.84
N MET A 56 -1.56 1.65 -0.78
CA MET A 56 -1.62 3.11 -0.86
C MET A 56 -0.49 3.66 -1.73
N GLY A 57 0.72 3.10 -1.61
CA GLY A 57 1.87 3.53 -2.41
C GLY A 57 1.65 3.35 -3.90
N ILE A 58 1.16 2.19 -4.33
CA ILE A 58 0.92 1.96 -5.76
C ILE A 58 -0.28 2.75 -6.29
N MET A 59 -1.31 2.96 -5.47
CA MET A 59 -2.45 3.80 -5.87
C MET A 59 -2.04 5.26 -6.01
N ASP A 60 -1.25 5.77 -5.08
CA ASP A 60 -0.72 7.14 -5.16
C ASP A 60 0.19 7.34 -6.38
N ALA A 61 0.87 6.28 -6.79
CA ALA A 61 1.72 6.30 -7.99
C ALA A 61 0.93 6.13 -9.29
N GLY A 62 -0.38 5.88 -9.22
CA GLY A 62 -1.25 5.84 -10.40
C GLY A 62 -1.87 4.49 -10.74
N TYR A 63 -1.76 3.49 -9.88
CA TYR A 63 -2.44 2.22 -10.09
C TYR A 63 -3.94 2.36 -9.79
N HIS A 64 -4.79 2.11 -10.78
CA HIS A 64 -6.24 2.31 -10.68
C HIS A 64 -7.05 1.02 -10.72
N ASN A 65 -6.41 -0.12 -10.92
CA ASN A 65 -7.08 -1.41 -11.00
C ASN A 65 -7.25 -2.03 -9.61
N ARG A 66 -7.76 -3.23 -9.53
CA ARG A 66 -8.19 -3.85 -8.29
C ARG A 66 -7.03 -4.30 -7.42
N ILE A 67 -7.16 -4.06 -6.13
CA ILE A 67 -6.26 -4.56 -5.09
C ILE A 67 -7.08 -5.30 -4.04
N VAL A 68 -6.64 -6.50 -3.66
CA VAL A 68 -7.19 -7.24 -2.53
C VAL A 68 -6.07 -7.47 -1.52
N SER A 69 -6.25 -6.94 -0.32
CA SER A 69 -5.27 -7.05 0.76
C SER A 69 -5.68 -8.10 1.78
N PHE A 70 -4.68 -8.80 2.31
CA PHE A 70 -4.83 -9.87 3.31
C PHE A 70 -3.95 -9.56 4.52
N GLU A 71 -4.53 -9.57 5.70
CA GLU A 71 -3.80 -9.30 6.94
C GLU A 71 -4.38 -10.14 8.09
N PRO A 72 -3.58 -11.01 8.76
CA PRO A 72 -4.09 -11.89 9.81
C PRO A 72 -4.22 -11.24 11.20
N LEU A 73 -3.47 -10.16 11.49
CA LEU A 73 -3.45 -9.54 12.81
C LEU A 73 -4.67 -8.65 13.01
N SER A 74 -5.46 -8.90 14.05
CA SER A 74 -6.77 -8.29 14.24
C SER A 74 -6.76 -6.76 14.31
N GLU A 75 -5.86 -6.19 15.09
CA GLU A 75 -5.78 -4.73 15.26
C GLU A 75 -5.32 -4.04 13.97
N VAL A 76 -4.33 -4.63 13.33
CA VAL A 76 -3.80 -4.12 12.05
C VAL A 76 -4.85 -4.24 10.95
N HIS A 77 -5.58 -5.36 10.91
CA HIS A 77 -6.67 -5.57 9.95
C HIS A 77 -7.76 -4.50 10.06
N LYS A 78 -8.11 -4.08 11.28
CA LYS A 78 -9.07 -3.00 11.49
C LYS A 78 -8.62 -1.70 10.85
N VAL A 79 -7.38 -1.31 11.08
CA VAL A 79 -6.78 -0.10 10.49
C VAL A 79 -6.77 -0.19 8.97
N LEU A 80 -6.36 -1.33 8.44
CA LEU A 80 -6.32 -1.60 7.02
C LEU A 80 -7.72 -1.47 6.38
N LYS A 81 -8.72 -2.08 7.01
CA LYS A 81 -10.10 -2.05 6.51
C LYS A 81 -10.68 -0.64 6.51
N GLU A 82 -10.41 0.14 7.54
CA GLU A 82 -10.84 1.53 7.59
C GLU A 82 -10.19 2.37 6.49
N GLY A 83 -8.89 2.20 6.28
CA GLY A 83 -8.17 2.90 5.22
C GLY A 83 -8.70 2.55 3.83
N SER A 84 -9.04 1.30 3.60
CA SER A 84 -9.54 0.84 2.29
C SER A 84 -10.88 1.44 1.89
N ARG A 85 -11.68 1.89 2.84
CA ARG A 85 -13.00 2.49 2.57
C ARG A 85 -12.93 3.76 1.73
N ASN A 86 -11.79 4.42 1.70
CA ASN A 86 -11.59 5.63 0.91
C ASN A 86 -11.31 5.35 -0.57
N TYR A 87 -11.20 4.08 -0.96
CA TYR A 87 -10.79 3.68 -2.30
C TYR A 87 -11.75 2.63 -2.87
N ALA A 88 -12.39 2.93 -3.98
CA ALA A 88 -13.36 2.02 -4.60
C ALA A 88 -12.72 0.75 -5.18
N ASN A 89 -11.45 0.81 -5.57
CA ASN A 89 -10.72 -0.29 -6.18
C ASN A 89 -9.94 -1.16 -5.20
N TRP A 90 -10.02 -0.86 -3.91
CA TRP A 90 -9.28 -1.57 -2.87
C TRP A 90 -10.22 -2.31 -1.94
N THR A 91 -10.04 -3.61 -1.82
CA THR A 91 -10.83 -4.50 -0.96
C THR A 91 -9.91 -5.16 0.05
N VAL A 92 -10.36 -5.26 1.28
CA VAL A 92 -9.67 -6.02 2.33
C VAL A 92 -10.45 -7.31 2.58
N ALA A 93 -9.79 -8.45 2.39
CA ALA A 93 -10.38 -9.76 2.65
C ALA A 93 -10.69 -9.94 4.14
N PRO A 94 -11.60 -10.84 4.51
CA PRO A 94 -11.76 -11.24 5.91
C PRO A 94 -10.41 -11.64 6.50
N ARG A 95 -10.24 -11.40 7.80
CA ARG A 95 -8.96 -11.65 8.48
C ARG A 95 -8.48 -13.08 8.26
N CYS A 96 -7.35 -13.22 7.57
CA CYS A 96 -6.72 -14.52 7.29
C CYS A 96 -5.27 -14.33 6.89
N ALA A 97 -4.48 -15.39 7.07
CA ALA A 97 -3.17 -15.53 6.47
C ALA A 97 -3.29 -16.44 5.25
N VAL A 98 -2.52 -16.14 4.21
CA VAL A 98 -2.52 -16.93 3.00
C VAL A 98 -1.43 -18.01 3.11
N GLY A 99 -1.81 -19.26 2.91
CA GLY A 99 -0.90 -20.39 2.99
C GLY A 99 -1.28 -21.51 2.03
N ALA A 100 -0.53 -22.60 2.06
CA ALA A 100 -0.72 -23.73 1.15
C ALA A 100 -1.96 -24.56 1.47
N LYS A 101 -2.48 -24.47 2.69
CA LYS A 101 -3.69 -25.19 3.12
C LYS A 101 -4.47 -24.35 4.13
N LYS A 102 -5.76 -24.66 4.24
CA LYS A 102 -6.62 -24.01 5.22
C LYS A 102 -6.36 -24.60 6.60
N GLU A 103 -5.96 -23.75 7.55
CA GLU A 103 -5.74 -24.12 8.94
C GLU A 103 -5.85 -22.90 9.83
N GLU A 104 -6.10 -23.12 11.13
CA GLU A 104 -5.99 -22.05 12.13
C GLU A 104 -4.57 -22.04 12.68
N ILE A 105 -4.01 -20.84 12.85
CA ILE A 105 -2.68 -20.64 13.39
C ILE A 105 -2.70 -19.60 14.49
N GLU A 106 -1.80 -19.74 15.45
CA GLU A 106 -1.54 -18.70 16.43
C GLU A 106 -0.42 -17.79 15.93
N ILE A 107 -0.60 -16.50 16.14
CA ILE A 107 0.39 -15.50 15.73
C ILE A 107 0.86 -14.77 16.97
N ASN A 108 2.16 -14.85 17.24
CA ASN A 108 2.79 -14.10 18.32
C ASN A 108 3.04 -12.66 17.87
N ILE A 109 2.50 -11.71 18.64
CA ILE A 109 2.64 -10.30 18.35
C ILE A 109 3.70 -9.72 19.27
N SER A 110 4.81 -9.23 18.71
CA SER A 110 5.84 -8.54 19.46
C SER A 110 5.50 -7.06 19.63
N ALA A 111 6.09 -6.42 20.65
CA ALA A 111 5.93 -4.99 20.87
C ALA A 111 6.42 -4.13 19.70
N ASN A 112 7.36 -4.64 18.93
CA ASN A 112 7.93 -3.98 17.74
C ASN A 112 7.45 -4.63 16.45
N SER A 113 6.20 -5.09 16.42
CA SER A 113 5.66 -5.79 15.28
C SER A 113 5.75 -4.95 14.01
N VAL A 114 6.48 -5.45 13.06
CA VAL A 114 6.48 -4.99 11.66
C VAL A 114 6.10 -6.17 10.78
N SER A 115 5.27 -5.93 9.83
CA SER A 115 4.87 -6.98 8.91
C SER A 115 5.64 -6.92 7.62
#